data_7c2da6adf63c6f7da310582d401da8ac
#
_entry.id   7c2da6adf63c6f7da310582d401da8ac
#
_cell.length_a   1.000
_cell.length_b   1.000
_cell.length_c   1.000
_cell.angle_alpha   90.00
_cell.angle_beta   90.00
_cell.angle_gamma   90.00
#
_symmetry.space_group_name_H-M   'P 1'
#
loop_
_entity.id
_entity.type
_entity.pdbx_description
1 polymer ?
#
loop_
_entity_poly.entity_id
_entity_poly.type
_entity_poly.pdbx_seq_one_letter_code
_entity_poly.pdbx_strand_id
1 'polypeptide(L)'
;MTQHVLSRIAPHVWWLSPDPTTDRPILGVVIGAHGTLLIDAGNSSAHAHTLLGALARHGLPPPTFLMLTHWHWDHVFGAATFDIPTFAHRETRRIVSAMAHLDWSDAALDRRVAEGTEIAFCRDMIKAELPDRSDLIIRPPEIAFSAQVELDLGGVTCQIVHVGGDHAPDASVAYIPEEKVMFLGDCLGPDIYHGPARYTPMGLFPLLDRLLEYDVEHYFQGHDLPLSKAQLADEANLLKTIGHAVEDQGQDREAILAMLPRVLGMAITDEHREIVDAFLAGCHMPLERGQ
;
A
#
# COMPACT_ATOMS: atom_id res chain seq x y z
N MET A 1 7.55 9.92 20.81
CA MET A 1 7.88 8.75 20.00
C MET A 1 6.65 7.85 20.04
N THR A 2 5.95 7.71 18.95
CA THR A 2 4.87 6.74 18.80
C THR A 2 5.50 5.36 18.94
N GLN A 3 4.99 4.56 19.87
CA GLN A 3 5.56 3.24 20.11
C GLN A 3 4.86 2.27 19.14
N HIS A 4 5.58 1.71 18.17
CA HIS A 4 5.06 0.63 17.35
C HIS A 4 4.56 -0.53 18.23
N VAL A 5 3.33 -0.96 17.99
CA VAL A 5 2.70 -2.04 18.74
C VAL A 5 2.48 -3.23 17.81
N LEU A 6 3.05 -4.39 18.18
CA LEU A 6 2.73 -5.66 17.52
C LEU A 6 1.46 -6.22 18.16
N SER A 7 0.41 -6.34 17.37
CA SER A 7 -0.91 -6.78 17.81
C SER A 7 -1.33 -8.05 17.05
N ARG A 8 -2.07 -8.93 17.74
CA ARG A 8 -2.66 -10.12 17.13
C ARG A 8 -4.10 -9.80 16.74
N ILE A 9 -4.50 -10.08 15.50
CA ILE A 9 -5.88 -9.88 15.02
C ILE A 9 -6.64 -11.20 14.88
N ALA A 10 -5.93 -12.28 14.57
CA ALA A 10 -6.48 -13.61 14.38
C ALA A 10 -5.48 -14.69 14.82
N PRO A 11 -5.86 -15.97 14.97
CA PRO A 11 -4.97 -17.03 15.49
C PRO A 11 -3.60 -17.12 14.85
N HIS A 12 -3.50 -16.86 13.52
CA HIS A 12 -2.25 -16.93 12.76
C HIS A 12 -1.75 -15.57 12.31
N VAL A 13 -2.50 -14.45 12.54
CA VAL A 13 -2.21 -13.15 11.94
C VAL A 13 -1.88 -12.10 12.98
N TRP A 14 -0.73 -11.45 12.78
CA TRP A 14 -0.24 -10.34 13.57
C TRP A 14 0.08 -9.15 12.65
N TRP A 15 0.16 -7.97 13.22
CA TRP A 15 0.52 -6.75 12.50
C TRP A 15 1.23 -5.76 13.40
N LEU A 16 2.20 -5.04 12.85
CA LEU A 16 2.88 -3.92 13.49
C LEU A 16 2.17 -2.63 13.09
N SER A 17 1.85 -1.79 14.07
CA SER A 17 1.16 -0.51 13.82
C SER A 17 2.00 0.44 12.97
N PRO A 18 1.36 1.28 12.12
CA PRO A 18 2.06 2.29 11.33
C PRO A 18 2.57 3.42 12.22
N ASP A 19 3.47 4.24 11.68
CA ASP A 19 3.92 5.51 12.28
C ASP A 19 4.05 6.58 11.20
N PRO A 20 3.14 7.58 11.17
CA PRO A 20 3.14 8.60 10.13
C PRO A 20 4.30 9.61 10.26
N THR A 21 5.09 9.55 11.34
CA THR A 21 6.18 10.52 11.57
C THR A 21 7.22 10.49 10.44
N THR A 22 7.50 9.31 9.90
CA THR A 22 8.44 9.09 8.80
C THR A 22 7.87 8.12 7.76
N ASP A 23 6.55 8.08 7.62
CA ASP A 23 5.87 7.26 6.62
C ASP A 23 6.14 5.76 6.76
N ARG A 24 6.04 5.24 7.99
CA ARG A 24 6.18 3.81 8.26
C ARG A 24 4.84 3.10 8.10
N PRO A 25 4.69 2.20 7.12
CA PRO A 25 3.45 1.47 6.90
C PRO A 25 3.22 0.37 7.95
N ILE A 26 2.04 -0.22 7.93
CA ILE A 26 1.75 -1.49 8.61
C ILE A 26 2.65 -2.59 8.03
N LEU A 27 3.19 -3.44 8.91
CA LEU A 27 3.85 -4.67 8.50
C LEU A 27 3.03 -5.86 8.99
N GLY A 28 2.62 -6.73 8.05
CA GLY A 28 1.84 -7.92 8.35
C GLY A 28 2.73 -9.13 8.66
N VAL A 29 2.19 -10.06 9.48
CA VAL A 29 2.86 -11.32 9.82
C VAL A 29 1.84 -12.45 9.84
N VAL A 30 2.07 -13.50 9.06
CA VAL A 30 1.25 -14.72 9.05
C VAL A 30 2.11 -15.89 9.50
N ILE A 31 1.68 -16.58 10.57
CA ILE A 31 2.46 -17.63 11.22
C ILE A 31 1.74 -18.97 11.10
N GLY A 32 2.32 -19.89 10.34
CA GLY A 32 1.89 -21.29 10.25
C GLY A 32 2.91 -22.25 10.86
N ALA A 33 2.60 -23.54 10.85
CA ALA A 33 3.46 -24.59 11.39
C ALA A 33 4.73 -24.81 10.55
N HIS A 34 4.70 -24.47 9.25
CA HIS A 34 5.78 -24.69 8.29
C HIS A 34 6.54 -23.42 7.93
N GLY A 35 6.05 -22.24 8.32
CA GLY A 35 6.70 -20.97 7.98
C GLY A 35 5.97 -19.74 8.51
N THR A 36 6.71 -18.62 8.46
CA THR A 36 6.23 -17.30 8.82
C THR A 36 6.42 -16.37 7.62
N LEU A 37 5.33 -15.83 7.10
CA LEU A 37 5.35 -14.85 6.02
C LEU A 37 5.27 -13.45 6.61
N LEU A 38 6.16 -12.57 6.17
CA LEU A 38 6.04 -11.13 6.34
C LEU A 38 5.32 -10.51 5.14
N ILE A 39 4.50 -9.50 5.40
CA ILE A 39 3.85 -8.68 4.39
C ILE A 39 4.40 -7.28 4.52
N ASP A 40 5.11 -6.85 3.49
CA ASP A 40 5.95 -5.66 3.37
C ASP A 40 7.18 -5.63 4.29
N ALA A 41 8.20 -4.94 3.82
CA ALA A 41 9.50 -4.88 4.46
C ALA A 41 9.70 -3.64 5.32
N GLY A 42 8.82 -2.64 5.15
CA GLY A 42 8.96 -1.33 5.76
C GLY A 42 9.91 -0.40 5.00
N ASN A 43 9.95 0.84 5.47
CA ASN A 43 10.63 1.96 4.84
C ASN A 43 12.14 2.05 5.15
N SER A 44 12.64 1.15 6.01
CA SER A 44 14.05 1.17 6.43
C SER A 44 14.45 -0.12 7.13
N SER A 45 15.75 -0.36 7.23
CA SER A 45 16.32 -1.40 8.10
C SER A 45 15.90 -1.20 9.57
N ALA A 46 15.77 0.04 10.04
CA ALA A 46 15.33 0.34 11.40
C ALA A 46 13.87 -0.09 11.63
N HIS A 47 12.99 0.13 10.66
CA HIS A 47 11.60 -0.33 10.74
C HIS A 47 11.52 -1.86 10.71
N ALA A 48 12.26 -2.52 9.81
CA ALA A 48 12.37 -3.98 9.76
C ALA A 48 12.88 -4.58 11.08
N HIS A 49 13.93 -3.99 11.68
CA HIS A 49 14.44 -4.42 12.99
C HIS A 49 13.43 -4.19 14.12
N THR A 50 12.59 -3.16 14.04
CA THR A 50 11.51 -2.93 15.00
C THR A 50 10.54 -4.11 15.00
N LEU A 51 10.14 -4.60 13.81
CA LEU A 51 9.30 -5.80 13.68
C LEU A 51 10.00 -7.04 14.22
N LEU A 52 11.25 -7.31 13.80
CA LEU A 52 12.01 -8.48 14.27
C LEU A 52 12.16 -8.49 15.79
N GLY A 53 12.47 -7.33 16.38
CA GLY A 53 12.56 -7.18 17.83
C GLY A 53 11.22 -7.40 18.52
N ALA A 54 10.11 -6.99 17.90
CA ALA A 54 8.77 -7.23 18.44
C ALA A 54 8.40 -8.73 18.38
N LEU A 55 8.67 -9.41 17.27
CA LEU A 55 8.47 -10.87 17.14
C LEU A 55 9.25 -11.62 18.22
N ALA A 56 10.53 -11.30 18.41
CA ALA A 56 11.37 -11.94 19.42
C ALA A 56 10.85 -11.71 20.85
N ARG A 57 10.42 -10.49 21.18
CA ARG A 57 9.84 -10.18 22.50
C ARG A 57 8.54 -10.96 22.80
N HIS A 58 7.76 -11.28 21.76
CA HIS A 58 6.54 -12.09 21.88
C HIS A 58 6.80 -13.60 21.80
N GLY A 59 8.06 -14.03 21.62
CA GLY A 59 8.41 -15.45 21.46
C GLY A 59 7.87 -16.07 20.18
N LEU A 60 7.63 -15.23 19.14
CA LEU A 60 7.12 -15.67 17.85
C LEU A 60 8.26 -16.20 16.98
N PRO A 61 7.99 -17.13 16.05
CA PRO A 61 9.01 -17.68 15.17
C PRO A 61 9.60 -16.61 14.25
N PRO A 62 10.88 -16.77 13.84
CA PRO A 62 11.49 -15.87 12.87
C PRO A 62 10.80 -15.99 11.50
N PRO A 63 10.84 -14.93 10.68
CA PRO A 63 10.29 -14.97 9.34
C PRO A 63 11.08 -15.93 8.42
N THR A 64 10.36 -16.57 7.50
CA THR A 64 10.89 -17.48 6.50
C THR A 64 10.62 -17.04 5.08
N PHE A 65 9.64 -16.17 4.89
CA PHE A 65 9.25 -15.58 3.62
C PHE A 65 8.89 -14.11 3.81
N LEU A 66 9.09 -13.34 2.75
CA LEU A 66 8.63 -11.95 2.62
C LEU A 66 7.80 -11.81 1.35
N MET A 67 6.71 -11.07 1.38
CA MET A 67 6.06 -10.54 0.19
C MET A 67 6.06 -9.02 0.20
N LEU A 68 6.21 -8.42 -0.97
CA LEU A 68 6.08 -6.98 -1.19
C LEU A 68 4.75 -6.73 -1.91
N THR A 69 3.93 -5.82 -1.35
CA THR A 69 2.65 -5.47 -1.93
C THR A 69 2.82 -4.68 -3.22
N HIS A 70 3.72 -3.70 -3.24
CA HIS A 70 4.04 -2.87 -4.40
C HIS A 70 5.44 -2.26 -4.27
N TRP A 71 5.85 -1.43 -5.24
CA TRP A 71 7.23 -0.95 -5.37
C TRP A 71 7.60 0.27 -4.53
N HIS A 72 6.67 0.97 -3.89
CA HIS A 72 6.96 2.20 -3.17
C HIS A 72 8.01 2.00 -2.07
N TRP A 73 8.84 3.02 -1.88
CA TRP A 73 10.05 2.97 -1.07
C TRP A 73 9.80 2.52 0.37
N ASP A 74 8.69 2.94 0.94
CA ASP A 74 8.30 2.68 2.33
C ASP A 74 7.85 1.23 2.57
N HIS A 75 7.51 0.48 1.52
CA HIS A 75 7.21 -0.96 1.57
C HIS A 75 8.42 -1.84 1.27
N VAL A 76 9.48 -1.31 0.61
CA VAL A 76 10.56 -2.15 0.07
C VAL A 76 11.94 -1.90 0.67
N PHE A 77 12.24 -0.72 1.23
CA PHE A 77 13.61 -0.37 1.66
C PHE A 77 14.13 -1.22 2.81
N GLY A 78 13.25 -1.79 3.64
CA GLY A 78 13.63 -2.73 4.69
C GLY A 78 14.01 -4.13 4.21
N ALA A 79 13.75 -4.48 2.93
CA ALA A 79 13.87 -5.86 2.42
C ALA A 79 15.26 -6.48 2.57
N ALA A 80 16.32 -5.68 2.44
CA ALA A 80 17.70 -6.17 2.62
C ALA A 80 18.04 -6.61 4.06
N THR A 81 17.21 -6.23 5.05
CA THR A 81 17.37 -6.67 6.44
C THR A 81 17.02 -8.14 6.63
N PHE A 82 16.18 -8.69 5.73
CA PHE A 82 15.72 -10.07 5.80
C PHE A 82 16.49 -10.93 4.80
N ASP A 83 17.23 -11.91 5.29
CA ASP A 83 17.93 -12.90 4.42
C ASP A 83 17.00 -14.11 4.14
N ILE A 84 15.87 -13.84 3.51
CA ILE A 84 14.80 -14.80 3.21
C ILE A 84 14.26 -14.60 1.79
N PRO A 85 13.67 -15.64 1.15
CA PRO A 85 13.04 -15.52 -0.15
C PRO A 85 11.92 -14.49 -0.15
N THR A 86 11.93 -13.59 -1.14
CA THR A 86 10.97 -12.52 -1.29
C THR A 86 10.10 -12.70 -2.53
N PHE A 87 8.79 -12.65 -2.34
CA PHE A 87 7.77 -12.71 -3.40
C PHE A 87 7.30 -11.31 -3.76
N ALA A 88 7.14 -11.03 -5.05
CA ALA A 88 6.47 -9.83 -5.52
C ALA A 88 5.88 -10.01 -6.93
N HIS A 89 4.99 -9.13 -7.34
CA HIS A 89 4.57 -9.07 -8.73
C HIS A 89 5.78 -8.76 -9.63
N ARG A 90 5.77 -9.28 -10.87
CA ARG A 90 6.90 -9.11 -11.80
C ARG A 90 7.25 -7.64 -12.08
N GLU A 91 6.26 -6.76 -12.07
CA GLU A 91 6.50 -5.32 -12.26
C GLU A 91 7.14 -4.69 -11.01
N THR A 92 6.72 -5.06 -9.80
CA THR A 92 7.40 -4.70 -8.56
C THR A 92 8.87 -5.09 -8.63
N ARG A 93 9.16 -6.34 -9.01
CA ARG A 93 10.54 -6.80 -9.19
C ARG A 93 11.31 -5.96 -10.21
N ARG A 94 10.69 -5.65 -11.35
CA ARG A 94 11.32 -4.83 -12.41
C ARG A 94 11.68 -3.44 -11.88
N ILE A 95 10.74 -2.78 -11.20
CA ILE A 95 10.93 -1.42 -10.67
C ILE A 95 11.98 -1.42 -9.55
N VAL A 96 11.87 -2.32 -8.56
CA VAL A 96 12.81 -2.42 -7.44
C VAL A 96 14.23 -2.77 -7.95
N SER A 97 14.34 -3.59 -9.02
CA SER A 97 15.64 -3.84 -9.66
C SER A 97 16.25 -2.57 -10.29
N ALA A 98 15.44 -1.69 -10.84
CA ALA A 98 15.91 -0.40 -11.33
C ALA A 98 16.31 0.53 -10.17
N MET A 99 15.51 0.57 -9.10
CA MET A 99 15.79 1.37 -7.90
C MET A 99 17.12 0.99 -7.23
N ALA A 100 17.53 -0.28 -7.30
CA ALA A 100 18.80 -0.76 -6.75
C ALA A 100 20.04 -0.11 -7.39
N HIS A 101 19.88 0.52 -8.55
CA HIS A 101 20.95 1.22 -9.26
C HIS A 101 20.88 2.76 -9.14
N LEU A 102 19.89 3.29 -8.40
CA LEU A 102 19.75 4.74 -8.22
C LEU A 102 20.71 5.25 -7.14
N ASP A 103 21.13 6.50 -7.32
CA ASP A 103 21.78 7.28 -6.27
C ASP A 103 20.70 7.82 -5.30
N TRP A 104 20.82 7.47 -4.02
CA TRP A 104 19.91 7.89 -2.95
C TRP A 104 20.44 9.04 -2.10
N SER A 105 21.48 9.74 -2.56
CA SER A 105 21.99 10.96 -1.90
C SER A 105 20.94 12.09 -1.90
N ASP A 106 21.09 13.06 -0.98
CA ASP A 106 20.22 14.23 -0.92
C ASP A 106 20.13 14.96 -2.26
N ALA A 107 21.30 15.15 -2.90
CA ALA A 107 21.34 15.82 -4.20
C ALA A 107 20.62 15.06 -5.31
N ALA A 108 20.69 13.73 -5.29
CA ALA A 108 19.99 12.90 -6.28
C ALA A 108 18.47 12.89 -6.04
N LEU A 109 18.02 12.86 -4.79
CA LEU A 109 16.61 12.97 -4.42
C LEU A 109 16.04 14.34 -4.83
N ASP A 110 16.74 15.44 -4.51
CA ASP A 110 16.31 16.80 -4.89
C ASP A 110 16.23 16.96 -6.41
N ARG A 111 17.19 16.40 -7.14
CA ARG A 111 17.19 16.40 -8.61
C ARG A 111 15.97 15.65 -9.17
N ARG A 112 15.67 14.44 -8.67
CA ARG A 112 14.50 13.68 -9.14
C ARG A 112 13.18 14.41 -8.89
N VAL A 113 13.06 15.11 -7.76
CA VAL A 113 11.89 15.98 -7.51
C VAL A 113 11.81 17.11 -8.53
N ALA A 114 12.94 17.77 -8.82
CA ALA A 114 12.98 18.84 -9.84
C ALA A 114 12.67 18.33 -11.26
N GLU A 115 13.00 17.09 -11.57
CA GLU A 115 12.74 16.40 -12.84
C GLU A 115 11.33 15.77 -12.91
N GLY A 116 10.58 15.75 -11.79
CA GLY A 116 9.24 15.16 -11.72
C GLY A 116 9.24 13.62 -11.72
N THR A 117 10.37 12.97 -11.38
CA THR A 117 10.51 11.51 -11.28
C THR A 117 10.51 11.03 -9.83
N GLU A 118 10.34 11.94 -8.88
CA GLU A 118 10.10 11.70 -7.46
C GLU A 118 9.20 12.81 -6.93
N ILE A 119 8.46 12.56 -5.86
CA ILE A 119 7.61 13.56 -5.22
C ILE A 119 8.29 14.13 -3.96
N ALA A 120 7.99 15.40 -3.68
CA ALA A 120 8.60 16.11 -2.55
C ALA A 120 8.31 15.40 -1.20
N PHE A 121 7.12 14.86 -1.03
CA PHE A 121 6.74 14.11 0.17
C PHE A 121 7.66 12.91 0.40
N CYS A 122 7.83 12.01 -0.59
CA CYS A 122 8.69 10.84 -0.47
C CYS A 122 10.15 11.23 -0.22
N ARG A 123 10.68 12.23 -0.97
CA ARG A 123 12.02 12.78 -0.70
C ARG A 123 12.20 13.17 0.76
N ASP A 124 11.25 13.93 1.31
CA ASP A 124 11.35 14.47 2.67
C ASP A 124 11.25 13.35 3.72
N MET A 125 10.35 12.38 3.51
CA MET A 125 10.21 11.21 4.39
C MET A 125 11.44 10.29 4.31
N ILE A 126 11.98 10.03 3.12
CA ILE A 126 13.22 9.27 2.94
C ILE A 126 14.39 9.94 3.70
N LYS A 127 14.53 11.27 3.58
CA LYS A 127 15.58 12.02 4.30
C LYS A 127 15.39 11.99 5.81
N ALA A 128 14.14 12.04 6.28
CA ALA A 128 13.80 11.99 7.69
C ALA A 128 14.05 10.61 8.31
N GLU A 129 13.61 9.54 7.64
CA GLU A 129 13.77 8.16 8.11
C GLU A 129 15.23 7.69 8.01
N LEU A 130 15.91 8.04 6.94
CA LEU A 130 17.24 7.59 6.58
C LEU A 130 18.19 8.79 6.41
N PRO A 131 18.60 9.47 7.51
CA PRO A 131 19.51 10.62 7.43
C PRO A 131 20.90 10.23 6.88
N ASP A 132 21.33 9.00 7.09
CA ASP A 132 22.50 8.39 6.43
C ASP A 132 22.03 7.21 5.57
N ARG A 133 22.33 7.27 4.28
CA ARG A 133 21.94 6.28 3.27
C ARG A 133 23.15 5.65 2.58
N SER A 134 24.35 5.84 3.14
CA SER A 134 25.60 5.28 2.58
C SER A 134 25.56 3.76 2.48
N ASP A 135 24.87 3.11 3.41
CA ASP A 135 24.73 1.64 3.49
C ASP A 135 23.35 1.15 3.02
N LEU A 136 22.55 2.01 2.38
CA LEU A 136 21.23 1.59 1.87
C LEU A 136 21.38 0.60 0.73
N ILE A 137 20.84 -0.58 0.93
CA ILE A 137 20.78 -1.65 -0.08
C ILE A 137 19.33 -1.87 -0.46
N ILE A 138 19.00 -1.62 -1.72
CA ILE A 138 17.70 -1.99 -2.28
C ILE A 138 17.83 -3.42 -2.83
N ARG A 139 17.11 -4.37 -2.22
CA ARG A 139 17.13 -5.79 -2.59
C ARG A 139 15.92 -6.13 -3.46
N PRO A 140 16.12 -6.48 -4.75
CA PRO A 140 15.04 -6.95 -5.61
C PRO A 140 14.48 -8.30 -5.14
N PRO A 141 13.16 -8.54 -5.28
CA PRO A 141 12.56 -9.84 -4.97
C PRO A 141 13.11 -10.97 -5.85
N GLU A 142 13.36 -12.15 -5.27
CA GLU A 142 13.85 -13.32 -6.01
C GLU A 142 12.73 -14.06 -6.75
N ILE A 143 11.52 -14.11 -6.18
CA ILE A 143 10.40 -14.88 -6.71
C ILE A 143 9.35 -13.92 -7.26
N ALA A 144 9.16 -13.95 -8.59
CA ALA A 144 8.18 -13.10 -9.25
C ALA A 144 6.98 -13.91 -9.73
N PHE A 145 5.78 -13.35 -9.55
CA PHE A 145 4.54 -13.90 -10.08
C PHE A 145 3.84 -12.88 -11.02
N SER A 146 2.85 -13.33 -11.78
CA SER A 146 2.14 -12.48 -12.74
C SER A 146 0.68 -12.22 -12.37
N ALA A 147 0.02 -13.18 -11.73
CA ALA A 147 -1.39 -13.04 -11.36
C ALA A 147 -1.61 -13.35 -9.89
N GLN A 148 -1.18 -14.53 -9.46
CA GLN A 148 -1.31 -14.96 -8.07
C GLN A 148 -0.29 -16.03 -7.73
N VAL A 149 -0.04 -16.20 -6.44
CA VAL A 149 0.70 -17.32 -5.84
C VAL A 149 0.05 -17.67 -4.51
N GLU A 150 0.01 -18.96 -4.19
CA GLU A 150 -0.50 -19.47 -2.92
C GLU A 150 0.64 -20.09 -2.11
N LEU A 151 0.68 -19.74 -0.83
CA LEU A 151 1.65 -20.25 0.14
C LEU A 151 0.89 -21.00 1.23
N ASP A 152 1.09 -22.32 1.31
CA ASP A 152 0.69 -23.13 2.47
C ASP A 152 1.76 -22.99 3.55
N LEU A 153 1.42 -22.30 4.63
CA LEU A 153 2.31 -22.08 5.77
C LEU A 153 2.15 -23.16 6.86
N GLY A 154 1.31 -24.17 6.62
CA GLY A 154 1.02 -25.23 7.58
C GLY A 154 -0.10 -24.86 8.54
N GLY A 155 -1.35 -25.19 8.17
CA GLY A 155 -2.56 -24.87 8.91
C GLY A 155 -3.16 -23.49 8.62
N VAL A 156 -2.51 -22.69 7.83
CA VAL A 156 -2.99 -21.41 7.29
C VAL A 156 -2.39 -21.18 5.91
N THR A 157 -3.20 -20.67 5.01
CA THR A 157 -2.84 -20.37 3.63
C THR A 157 -2.78 -18.86 3.42
N CYS A 158 -1.82 -18.37 2.65
CA CYS A 158 -1.80 -17.01 2.17
C CYS A 158 -1.90 -16.98 0.63
N GLN A 159 -2.94 -16.36 0.11
CA GLN A 159 -3.13 -16.10 -1.31
C GLN A 159 -2.63 -14.68 -1.62
N ILE A 160 -1.53 -14.59 -2.35
CA ILE A 160 -0.98 -13.32 -2.83
C ILE A 160 -1.54 -13.08 -4.23
N VAL A 161 -2.31 -12.02 -4.42
CA VAL A 161 -3.07 -11.77 -5.65
C VAL A 161 -2.75 -10.39 -6.19
N HIS A 162 -2.34 -10.30 -7.46
CA HIS A 162 -2.19 -9.03 -8.16
C HIS A 162 -3.56 -8.39 -8.40
N VAL A 163 -3.68 -7.15 -8.02
CA VAL A 163 -4.94 -6.38 -8.14
C VAL A 163 -4.76 -5.11 -8.97
N GLY A 164 -3.56 -4.53 -9.03
CA GLY A 164 -3.33 -3.23 -9.65
C GLY A 164 -4.00 -2.11 -8.88
N GLY A 165 -4.40 -1.07 -9.58
CA GLY A 165 -5.05 0.12 -9.03
C GLY A 165 -4.35 1.40 -9.47
N ASP A 166 -4.96 2.54 -9.16
CA ASP A 166 -4.41 3.85 -9.51
C ASP A 166 -3.11 4.15 -8.76
N HIS A 167 -3.02 3.75 -7.47
CA HIS A 167 -1.85 3.99 -6.63
C HIS A 167 -0.56 3.37 -7.20
N ALA A 168 -0.64 2.09 -7.57
CA ALA A 168 0.46 1.38 -8.16
C ALA A 168 -0.05 0.24 -9.08
N PRO A 169 0.28 0.23 -10.38
CA PRO A 169 -0.17 -0.81 -11.30
C PRO A 169 0.30 -2.22 -10.94
N ASP A 170 1.34 -2.35 -10.14
CA ASP A 170 1.91 -3.61 -9.64
C ASP A 170 1.31 -4.07 -8.31
N ALA A 171 0.36 -3.34 -7.73
CA ALA A 171 -0.19 -3.62 -6.42
C ALA A 171 -0.75 -5.03 -6.30
N SER A 172 -0.42 -5.67 -5.19
CA SER A 172 -0.83 -7.01 -4.83
C SER A 172 -1.32 -7.05 -3.39
N VAL A 173 -2.30 -7.89 -3.11
CA VAL A 173 -2.88 -8.07 -1.78
C VAL A 173 -2.52 -9.44 -1.24
N ALA A 174 -2.50 -9.59 0.09
CA ALA A 174 -2.36 -10.87 0.78
C ALA A 174 -3.67 -11.23 1.47
N TYR A 175 -4.34 -12.26 0.98
CA TYR A 175 -5.58 -12.79 1.55
C TYR A 175 -5.32 -14.06 2.34
N ILE A 176 -5.82 -14.11 3.56
CA ILE A 176 -5.71 -15.25 4.49
C ILE A 176 -7.13 -15.79 4.73
N PRO A 177 -7.60 -16.78 3.93
CA PRO A 177 -8.99 -17.23 3.92
C PRO A 177 -9.47 -17.77 5.27
N GLU A 178 -8.66 -18.58 5.93
CA GLU A 178 -9.01 -19.24 7.20
C GLU A 178 -9.22 -18.22 8.32
N GLU A 179 -8.56 -17.07 8.22
CA GLU A 179 -8.61 -16.01 9.23
C GLU A 179 -9.50 -14.83 8.82
N LYS A 180 -10.00 -14.83 7.57
CA LYS A 180 -10.80 -13.74 6.96
C LYS A 180 -10.10 -12.38 7.06
N VAL A 181 -8.80 -12.38 6.83
CA VAL A 181 -7.94 -11.19 6.88
C VAL A 181 -7.37 -10.91 5.50
N MET A 182 -7.28 -9.63 5.14
CA MET A 182 -6.61 -9.20 3.92
C MET A 182 -5.72 -7.98 4.18
N PHE A 183 -4.46 -8.06 3.74
CA PHE A 183 -3.56 -6.92 3.67
C PHE A 183 -3.60 -6.35 2.26
N LEU A 184 -3.94 -5.08 2.17
CA LEU A 184 -4.18 -4.36 0.92
C LEU A 184 -2.93 -3.62 0.41
N GLY A 185 -1.94 -3.37 1.29
CA GLY A 185 -0.97 -2.32 1.03
C GLY A 185 -1.72 -1.02 0.76
N ASP A 186 -1.30 -0.27 -0.25
CA ASP A 186 -1.87 1.03 -0.59
C ASP A 186 -2.76 1.00 -1.84
N CYS A 187 -3.22 -0.19 -2.26
CA CYS A 187 -3.91 -0.34 -3.53
C CYS A 187 -5.19 0.51 -3.68
N LEU A 188 -5.76 1.00 -2.59
CA LEU A 188 -6.91 1.91 -2.58
C LEU A 188 -6.52 3.39 -2.62
N GLY A 189 -5.25 3.71 -2.47
CA GLY A 189 -4.75 5.08 -2.56
C GLY A 189 -4.81 5.66 -3.98
N PRO A 190 -4.72 6.99 -4.12
CA PRO A 190 -4.60 7.65 -5.41
C PRO A 190 -3.19 7.43 -6.01
N ASP A 191 -3.06 7.63 -7.32
CA ASP A 191 -1.75 7.84 -7.93
C ASP A 191 -1.20 9.19 -7.50
N ILE A 192 0.00 9.17 -6.91
CA ILE A 192 0.67 10.37 -6.39
C ILE A 192 1.94 10.75 -7.17
N TYR A 193 2.41 9.89 -8.08
CA TYR A 193 3.68 10.09 -8.78
C TYR A 193 3.56 10.86 -10.11
N HIS A 194 2.36 10.94 -10.70
CA HIS A 194 2.19 11.52 -12.03
C HIS A 194 1.42 12.85 -12.01
N GLY A 195 1.69 13.71 -11.04
CA GLY A 195 1.06 15.01 -10.87
C GLY A 195 0.27 15.11 -9.56
N PRO A 196 -0.81 15.90 -9.51
CA PRO A 196 -1.70 15.90 -8.35
C PRO A 196 -2.27 14.51 -8.07
N ALA A 197 -2.50 14.19 -6.79
CA ALA A 197 -3.14 12.94 -6.40
C ALA A 197 -4.41 12.71 -7.22
N ARG A 198 -4.56 11.50 -7.79
CA ARG A 198 -5.65 11.22 -8.73
C ARG A 198 -6.25 9.84 -8.59
N TYR A 199 -7.56 9.79 -8.76
CA TYR A 199 -8.34 8.57 -8.92
C TYR A 199 -8.98 8.51 -10.29
N THR A 200 -9.09 7.31 -10.84
CA THR A 200 -9.89 7.03 -12.02
C THR A 200 -11.04 6.08 -11.69
N PRO A 201 -12.29 6.35 -12.11
CA PRO A 201 -13.39 5.41 -11.94
C PRO A 201 -13.07 4.03 -12.53
N MET A 202 -12.36 3.99 -13.65
CA MET A 202 -11.97 2.73 -14.33
C MET A 202 -10.95 1.91 -13.53
N GLY A 203 -10.04 2.53 -12.80
CA GLY A 203 -9.05 1.85 -11.95
C GLY A 203 -9.65 1.45 -10.61
N LEU A 204 -10.30 2.41 -9.94
CA LEU A 204 -10.72 2.25 -8.55
C LEU A 204 -12.01 1.44 -8.37
N PHE A 205 -13.07 1.66 -9.17
CA PHE A 205 -14.36 1.04 -8.90
C PHE A 205 -14.37 -0.48 -9.05
N PRO A 206 -13.79 -1.06 -10.13
CA PRO A 206 -13.68 -2.52 -10.23
C PRO A 206 -12.80 -3.13 -9.13
N LEU A 207 -11.77 -2.41 -8.67
CA LEU A 207 -10.92 -2.85 -7.56
C LEU A 207 -11.73 -2.94 -6.26
N LEU A 208 -12.48 -1.90 -5.91
CA LEU A 208 -13.34 -1.88 -4.72
C LEU A 208 -14.37 -3.02 -4.75
N ASP A 209 -15.04 -3.24 -5.90
CA ASP A 209 -16.00 -4.33 -6.05
C ASP A 209 -15.34 -5.69 -5.85
N ARG A 210 -14.19 -5.92 -6.48
CA ARG A 210 -13.43 -7.16 -6.36
C ARG A 210 -13.01 -7.45 -4.93
N LEU A 211 -12.51 -6.44 -4.20
CA LEU A 211 -12.08 -6.61 -2.81
C LEU A 211 -13.23 -6.95 -1.88
N LEU A 212 -14.42 -6.38 -2.10
CA LEU A 212 -15.63 -6.66 -1.32
C LEU A 212 -16.26 -8.05 -1.60
N GLU A 213 -15.93 -8.70 -2.72
CA GLU A 213 -16.37 -10.07 -3.02
C GLU A 213 -15.71 -11.13 -2.13
N TYR A 214 -14.51 -10.85 -1.57
CA TYR A 214 -13.83 -11.78 -0.67
C TYR A 214 -14.56 -11.91 0.68
N ASP A 215 -14.48 -13.09 1.27
CA ASP A 215 -14.98 -13.34 2.64
C ASP A 215 -13.93 -12.85 3.65
N VAL A 216 -13.91 -11.54 3.88
CA VAL A 216 -12.95 -10.85 4.76
C VAL A 216 -13.70 -10.10 5.86
N GLU A 217 -13.19 -10.16 7.08
CA GLU A 217 -13.68 -9.41 8.22
C GLU A 217 -12.77 -8.24 8.59
N HIS A 218 -11.44 -8.36 8.33
CA HIS A 218 -10.44 -7.34 8.64
C HIS A 218 -9.57 -7.02 7.44
N TYR A 219 -9.59 -5.76 7.02
CA TYR A 219 -8.75 -5.23 5.94
C TYR A 219 -7.66 -4.33 6.53
N PHE A 220 -6.43 -4.50 6.09
CA PHE A 220 -5.27 -3.70 6.49
C PHE A 220 -4.80 -2.86 5.32
N GLN A 221 -5.03 -1.55 5.38
CA GLN A 221 -4.39 -0.58 4.49
C GLN A 221 -2.97 -0.29 4.99
N GLY A 222 -2.09 0.28 4.15
CA GLY A 222 -0.68 0.45 4.52
C GLY A 222 -0.47 1.43 5.68
N HIS A 223 -1.20 2.52 5.74
CA HIS A 223 -0.89 3.62 6.67
C HIS A 223 -1.96 3.90 7.73
N ASP A 224 -3.10 3.21 7.68
CA ASP A 224 -4.25 3.45 8.55
C ASP A 224 -4.54 2.27 9.47
N LEU A 225 -5.44 2.47 10.43
CA LEU A 225 -5.91 1.38 11.28
C LEU A 225 -6.76 0.38 10.46
N PRO A 226 -6.76 -0.90 10.85
CA PRO A 226 -7.54 -1.92 10.15
C PRO A 226 -9.03 -1.58 10.08
N LEU A 227 -9.64 -1.88 8.93
CA LEU A 227 -11.07 -1.68 8.68
C LEU A 227 -11.83 -2.99 8.77
N SER A 228 -13.06 -2.93 9.25
CA SER A 228 -14.04 -4.00 9.06
C SER A 228 -14.59 -3.97 7.63
N LYS A 229 -15.20 -5.08 7.19
CA LYS A 229 -15.89 -5.14 5.88
C LYS A 229 -16.95 -4.04 5.71
N ALA A 230 -17.67 -3.71 6.78
CA ALA A 230 -18.67 -2.64 6.75
C ALA A 230 -18.04 -1.26 6.52
N GLN A 231 -16.93 -0.96 7.21
CA GLN A 231 -16.21 0.30 7.02
C GLN A 231 -15.61 0.41 5.61
N LEU A 232 -15.01 -0.67 5.07
CA LEU A 232 -14.54 -0.67 3.68
C LEU A 232 -15.70 -0.49 2.69
N ALA A 233 -16.87 -1.08 2.94
CA ALA A 233 -18.04 -0.89 2.09
C ALA A 233 -18.55 0.56 2.13
N ASP A 234 -18.55 1.20 3.31
CA ASP A 234 -18.92 2.59 3.46
C ASP A 234 -17.93 3.52 2.73
N GLU A 235 -16.63 3.26 2.85
CA GLU A 235 -15.57 3.99 2.12
C GLU A 235 -15.73 3.80 0.59
N ALA A 236 -15.95 2.58 0.14
CA ALA A 236 -16.18 2.27 -1.27
C ALA A 236 -17.43 3.00 -1.81
N ASN A 237 -18.50 3.04 -1.04
CA ASN A 237 -19.71 3.78 -1.41
C ASN A 237 -19.46 5.28 -1.50
N LEU A 238 -18.70 5.86 -0.58
CA LEU A 238 -18.30 7.25 -0.59
C LEU A 238 -17.49 7.60 -1.85
N LEU A 239 -16.41 6.84 -2.10
CA LEU A 239 -15.53 7.03 -3.26
C LEU A 239 -16.32 6.92 -4.58
N LYS A 240 -17.18 5.90 -4.72
CA LYS A 240 -18.01 5.73 -5.93
C LYS A 240 -19.03 6.85 -6.08
N THR A 241 -19.65 7.29 -4.99
CA THR A 241 -20.63 8.37 -5.02
C THR A 241 -19.99 9.67 -5.49
N ILE A 242 -18.81 10.01 -4.98
CA ILE A 242 -18.08 11.21 -5.40
C ILE A 242 -17.59 11.06 -6.85
N GLY A 243 -17.02 9.91 -7.22
CA GLY A 243 -16.56 9.68 -8.57
C GLY A 243 -17.67 9.77 -9.62
N HIS A 244 -18.85 9.20 -9.36
CA HIS A 244 -20.02 9.36 -10.23
C HIS A 244 -20.51 10.82 -10.29
N ALA A 245 -20.47 11.56 -9.17
CA ALA A 245 -20.80 12.98 -9.18
C ALA A 245 -19.87 13.79 -10.08
N VAL A 246 -18.57 13.44 -10.10
CA VAL A 246 -17.57 14.04 -11.00
C VAL A 246 -17.85 13.67 -12.46
N GLU A 247 -18.17 12.40 -12.75
CA GLU A 247 -18.53 11.96 -14.11
C GLU A 247 -19.77 12.68 -14.63
N ASP A 248 -20.80 12.83 -13.81
CA ASP A 248 -22.09 13.44 -14.17
C ASP A 248 -22.02 14.96 -14.38
N GLN A 249 -21.26 15.66 -13.55
CA GLN A 249 -21.13 17.14 -13.59
C GLN A 249 -19.93 17.60 -14.45
N GLY A 250 -19.10 16.65 -14.93
CA GLY A 250 -17.88 17.01 -15.63
C GLY A 250 -16.88 17.71 -14.73
N GLN A 251 -16.24 18.78 -15.25
CA GLN A 251 -15.13 19.46 -14.55
C GLN A 251 -15.55 20.65 -13.70
N ASP A 252 -16.84 20.85 -13.47
CA ASP A 252 -17.33 21.96 -12.66
C ASP A 252 -17.24 21.63 -11.15
N ARG A 253 -16.05 21.88 -10.58
CA ARG A 253 -15.77 21.64 -9.16
C ARG A 253 -16.79 22.29 -8.23
N GLU A 254 -17.21 23.52 -8.51
CA GLU A 254 -18.14 24.27 -7.67
C GLU A 254 -19.53 23.63 -7.70
N ALA A 255 -20.01 23.21 -8.87
CA ALA A 255 -21.28 22.51 -9.00
C ALA A 255 -21.24 21.16 -8.26
N ILE A 256 -20.13 20.38 -8.37
CA ILE A 256 -19.95 19.13 -7.65
C ILE A 256 -20.04 19.36 -6.14
N LEU A 257 -19.23 20.29 -5.61
CA LEU A 257 -19.21 20.58 -4.17
C LEU A 257 -20.55 21.10 -3.65
N ALA A 258 -21.32 21.84 -4.46
CA ALA A 258 -22.64 22.34 -4.08
C ALA A 258 -23.69 21.23 -3.99
N MET A 259 -23.58 20.17 -4.80
CA MET A 259 -24.53 19.05 -4.81
C MET A 259 -24.21 17.96 -3.78
N LEU A 260 -22.95 17.75 -3.44
CA LEU A 260 -22.49 16.65 -2.59
C LEU A 260 -23.20 16.57 -1.22
N PRO A 261 -23.45 17.65 -0.48
CA PRO A 261 -24.18 17.57 0.79
C PRO A 261 -25.55 16.90 0.67
N ARG A 262 -26.23 17.13 -0.47
CA ARG A 262 -27.53 16.49 -0.74
C ARG A 262 -27.39 15.02 -1.11
N VAL A 263 -26.37 14.68 -1.88
CA VAL A 263 -26.12 13.31 -2.34
C VAL A 263 -25.63 12.43 -1.20
N LEU A 264 -24.70 12.93 -0.38
CA LEU A 264 -24.16 12.22 0.78
C LEU A 264 -25.10 12.25 2.00
N GLY A 265 -26.09 13.14 2.04
CA GLY A 265 -26.98 13.33 3.19
C GLY A 265 -26.29 13.94 4.41
N MET A 266 -25.11 14.54 4.23
CA MET A 266 -24.28 15.11 5.29
C MET A 266 -23.47 16.32 4.80
N ALA A 267 -22.93 17.12 5.73
CA ALA A 267 -22.00 18.18 5.38
C ALA A 267 -20.68 17.61 4.83
N ILE A 268 -20.14 18.26 3.80
CA ILE A 268 -18.85 17.85 3.22
C ILE A 268 -17.70 18.29 4.13
N THR A 269 -16.68 17.43 4.22
CA THR A 269 -15.40 17.66 4.92
C THR A 269 -14.31 18.09 3.94
N ASP A 270 -13.12 18.40 4.46
CA ASP A 270 -11.95 18.65 3.60
C ASP A 270 -11.50 17.38 2.88
N GLU A 271 -11.60 16.22 3.51
CA GLU A 271 -11.35 14.91 2.88
C GLU A 271 -12.26 14.69 1.65
N HIS A 272 -13.55 14.99 1.75
CA HIS A 272 -14.46 14.91 0.60
C HIS A 272 -14.03 15.84 -0.55
N ARG A 273 -13.48 17.02 -0.22
CA ARG A 273 -12.95 17.96 -1.23
C ARG A 273 -11.71 17.41 -1.91
N GLU A 274 -10.80 16.80 -1.13
CA GLU A 274 -9.59 16.16 -1.65
C GLU A 274 -9.93 14.99 -2.58
N ILE A 275 -10.92 14.17 -2.23
CA ILE A 275 -11.41 13.08 -3.09
C ILE A 275 -11.99 13.64 -4.40
N VAL A 276 -12.78 14.73 -4.35
CA VAL A 276 -13.28 15.42 -5.57
C VAL A 276 -12.11 15.87 -6.43
N ASP A 277 -11.12 16.54 -5.83
CA ASP A 277 -9.95 17.04 -6.54
C ASP A 277 -9.14 15.91 -7.18
N ALA A 278 -9.04 14.77 -6.49
CA ALA A 278 -8.36 13.59 -7.02
C ALA A 278 -9.10 12.99 -8.23
N PHE A 279 -10.42 12.86 -8.20
CA PHE A 279 -11.19 12.40 -9.36
C PHE A 279 -11.16 13.40 -10.53
N LEU A 280 -11.22 14.72 -10.25
CA LEU A 280 -11.06 15.74 -11.28
C LEU A 280 -9.68 15.66 -11.96
N ALA A 281 -8.62 15.42 -11.20
CA ALA A 281 -7.27 15.22 -11.74
C ALA A 281 -7.22 13.96 -12.64
N GLY A 282 -7.93 12.88 -12.27
CA GLY A 282 -8.02 11.66 -13.08
C GLY A 282 -8.76 11.83 -14.41
N CYS A 283 -9.73 12.77 -14.50
CA CYS A 283 -10.45 13.05 -15.74
C CYS A 283 -9.59 13.68 -16.85
N HIS A 284 -8.43 14.21 -16.51
CA HIS A 284 -7.54 14.88 -17.47
C HIS A 284 -6.57 13.94 -18.21
N MET A 285 -6.60 12.64 -17.93
CA MET A 285 -5.72 11.70 -18.60
C MET A 285 -6.19 11.38 -20.01
N PRO A 286 -5.29 11.48 -21.02
CA PRO A 286 -5.54 10.76 -22.27
C PRO A 286 -5.59 9.27 -21.93
N LEU A 287 -6.63 8.58 -22.40
CA LEU A 287 -6.69 7.12 -22.37
C LEU A 287 -5.42 6.58 -23.05
N GLU A 288 -4.42 6.18 -22.27
CA GLU A 288 -3.32 5.40 -22.84
C GLU A 288 -3.94 4.09 -23.34
N ARG A 289 -4.12 4.03 -24.67
CA ARG A 289 -4.54 2.81 -25.34
C ARG A 289 -3.41 1.81 -25.14
N GLY A 290 -3.69 0.76 -24.34
CA GLY A 290 -2.76 -0.33 -24.09
C GLY A 290 -2.11 -0.81 -25.39
N GLN A 291 -0.78 -0.81 -25.39
CA GLN A 291 0.03 -1.56 -26.35
C GLN A 291 0.47 -2.88 -25.73
#